data_b5552a8cea2efd2deeab3c21fff91063
#
_entry.id   b5552a8cea2efd2deeab3c21fff91063
#
_cell.length_a   1.000
_cell.length_b   1.000
_cell.length_c   1.000
_cell.angle_alpha   90.00
_cell.angle_beta   90.00
_cell.angle_gamma   90.00
#
_symmetry.space_group_name_H-M   'P 1'
#
loop_
_entity.id
_entity.type
_entity.pdbx_description
1 polymer ?
#
loop_
_entity_poly.entity_id
_entity_poly.type
_entity_poly.pdbx_seq_one_letter_code
_entity_poly.pdbx_strand_id
1 'polypeptide(L)'
;MVNFLIMNNESIKQFRFGILLLITVILIGTFGYELIEEDWNLLDSFYMAVITISTTGFKEVKTLSPESRLFTIFLIITGVVSIGYTGGKAAQILIEKQFFRRKRMFKQLETLGNHYIVCGYGRMGKQ
;
A
#
# COMPACT_ATOMS: atom_id res chain seq x y z
N MET A 1 -15.84 20.45 9.37
CA MET A 1 -16.37 19.08 9.24
C MET A 1 -16.46 18.63 7.78
N VAL A 2 -16.94 19.45 6.86
CA VAL A 2 -17.07 19.15 5.41
C VAL A 2 -15.72 18.88 4.74
N ASN A 3 -14.67 19.69 4.99
CA ASN A 3 -13.32 19.49 4.43
C ASN A 3 -12.67 18.16 4.84
N PHE A 4 -13.03 17.60 5.98
CA PHE A 4 -12.50 16.33 6.46
C PHE A 4 -13.07 15.14 5.69
N LEU A 5 -14.36 15.14 5.40
CA LEU A 5 -15.00 14.07 4.62
C LEU A 5 -14.51 14.07 3.17
N ILE A 6 -14.23 15.26 2.63
CA ILE A 6 -13.68 15.42 1.27
C ILE A 6 -12.24 14.91 1.18
N MET A 7 -11.36 15.28 2.12
CA MET A 7 -9.95 14.80 2.14
C MET A 7 -9.85 13.28 2.30
N ASN A 8 -10.64 12.68 3.20
CA ASN A 8 -10.64 11.23 3.38
C ASN A 8 -11.13 10.48 2.13
N ASN A 9 -12.07 11.06 1.40
CA ASN A 9 -12.62 10.47 0.18
C ASN A 9 -11.61 10.52 -0.98
N GLU A 10 -10.83 11.59 -1.10
CA GLU A 10 -9.78 11.71 -2.12
C GLU A 10 -8.59 10.77 -1.84
N SER A 11 -8.14 10.66 -0.60
CA SER A 11 -7.05 9.74 -0.21
C SER A 11 -7.45 8.28 -0.48
N ILE A 12 -8.70 7.92 -0.19
CA ILE A 12 -9.22 6.58 -0.47
C ILE A 12 -9.33 6.31 -1.97
N LYS A 13 -9.80 7.29 -2.77
CA LYS A 13 -9.86 7.15 -4.23
C LYS A 13 -8.47 6.94 -4.84
N GLN A 14 -7.48 7.72 -4.40
CA GLN A 14 -6.10 7.59 -4.85
C GLN A 14 -5.49 6.24 -4.46
N PHE A 15 -5.79 5.73 -3.28
CA PHE A 15 -5.37 4.41 -2.85
C PHE A 15 -6.00 3.29 -3.70
N ARG A 16 -7.31 3.39 -3.96
CA ARG A 16 -8.01 2.45 -4.86
C ARG A 16 -7.44 2.48 -6.28
N PHE A 17 -7.11 3.66 -6.78
CA PHE A 17 -6.43 3.81 -8.07
C PHE A 17 -5.06 3.13 -8.07
N GLY A 18 -4.26 3.26 -6.98
CA GLY A 18 -2.98 2.57 -6.85
C GLY A 18 -3.12 1.05 -6.87
N ILE A 19 -4.12 0.51 -6.17
CA ILE A 19 -4.42 -0.94 -6.19
C ILE A 19 -4.80 -1.39 -7.61
N LEU A 20 -5.66 -0.64 -8.29
CA LEU A 20 -6.09 -0.96 -9.65
C LEU A 20 -4.90 -0.93 -10.61
N LEU A 21 -4.02 0.04 -10.49
CA LEU A 21 -2.79 0.14 -11.26
C LEU A 21 -1.87 -1.08 -11.02
N LEU A 22 -1.70 -1.49 -9.75
CA LEU A 22 -0.90 -2.66 -9.39
C LEU A 22 -1.48 -3.94 -10.01
N ILE A 23 -2.79 -4.14 -9.92
CA ILE A 23 -3.48 -5.29 -10.55
C ILE A 23 -3.27 -5.27 -12.06
N THR A 24 -3.39 -4.10 -12.70
CA THR A 24 -3.18 -3.95 -14.14
C THR A 24 -1.75 -4.32 -14.54
N VAL A 25 -0.74 -3.90 -13.77
CA VAL A 25 0.67 -4.25 -14.03
C VAL A 25 0.91 -5.76 -13.88
N ILE A 26 0.29 -6.40 -12.88
CA ILE A 26 0.37 -7.87 -12.71
C ILE A 26 -0.27 -8.59 -13.90
N LEU A 27 -1.43 -8.15 -14.36
CA LEU A 27 -2.09 -8.74 -15.52
C LEU A 27 -1.27 -8.57 -16.80
N ILE A 28 -0.74 -7.37 -17.05
CA ILE A 28 0.14 -7.11 -18.19
C ILE A 28 1.39 -8.00 -18.12
N GLY A 29 1.98 -8.14 -16.92
CA GLY A 29 3.13 -9.02 -16.70
C GLY A 29 2.81 -10.47 -17.01
N THR A 30 1.68 -10.97 -16.53
CA THR A 30 1.25 -12.35 -16.73
C THR A 30 1.02 -12.66 -18.21
N PHE A 31 0.19 -11.86 -18.88
CA PHE A 31 -0.08 -12.06 -20.29
C PHE A 31 1.14 -11.78 -21.18
N GLY A 32 1.99 -10.83 -20.78
CA GLY A 32 3.22 -10.53 -21.51
C GLY A 32 4.19 -11.71 -21.53
N TYR A 33 4.41 -12.37 -20.39
CA TYR A 33 5.26 -13.57 -20.36
C TYR A 33 4.66 -14.73 -21.13
N GLU A 34 3.35 -14.96 -21.01
CA GLU A 34 2.66 -16.02 -21.75
C GLU A 34 2.72 -15.83 -23.28
N LEU A 35 2.68 -14.58 -23.74
CA LEU A 35 2.78 -14.27 -25.18
C LEU A 35 4.21 -14.34 -25.73
N ILE A 36 5.21 -14.04 -24.91
CA ILE A 36 6.61 -14.02 -25.36
C ILE A 36 7.23 -15.43 -25.29
N GLU A 37 6.85 -16.22 -24.27
CA GLU A 37 7.40 -17.55 -24.02
C GLU A 37 6.38 -18.61 -24.38
N GLU A 38 6.59 -19.33 -25.49
CA GLU A 38 5.65 -20.34 -26.01
C GLU A 38 5.46 -21.55 -25.06
N ASP A 39 6.50 -21.87 -24.26
CA ASP A 39 6.51 -23.02 -23.35
C ASP A 39 6.01 -22.70 -21.92
N TRP A 40 5.50 -21.49 -21.69
CA TRP A 40 5.06 -21.08 -20.36
C TRP A 40 3.57 -21.25 -20.17
N ASN A 41 3.19 -21.82 -19.02
CA ASN A 41 1.79 -21.87 -18.61
C ASN A 41 1.38 -20.55 -17.94
N LEU A 42 0.10 -20.23 -17.97
CA LEU A 42 -0.47 -19.07 -17.29
C LEU A 42 -0.03 -18.96 -15.82
N LEU A 43 0.09 -20.11 -15.12
CA LEU A 43 0.54 -20.17 -13.74
C LEU A 43 2.01 -19.75 -13.57
N ASP A 44 2.89 -20.21 -14.45
CA ASP A 44 4.32 -19.87 -14.45
C ASP A 44 4.50 -18.38 -14.74
N SER A 45 3.77 -17.85 -15.73
CA SER A 45 3.74 -16.44 -16.12
C SER A 45 3.23 -15.55 -14.99
N PHE A 46 2.14 -15.94 -14.35
CA PHE A 46 1.59 -15.22 -13.19
C PHE A 46 2.56 -15.22 -12.00
N TYR A 47 3.13 -16.37 -11.69
CA TYR A 47 4.11 -16.50 -10.61
C TYR A 47 5.33 -15.62 -10.88
N MET A 48 5.87 -15.64 -12.11
CA MET A 48 7.00 -14.79 -12.50
C MET A 48 6.67 -13.31 -12.40
N ALA A 49 5.49 -12.88 -12.86
CA ALA A 49 5.04 -11.49 -12.73
C ALA A 49 4.95 -11.06 -11.26
N VAL A 50 4.37 -11.90 -10.39
CA VAL A 50 4.24 -11.60 -8.96
C VAL A 50 5.58 -11.50 -8.26
N ILE A 51 6.51 -12.44 -8.45
CA ILE A 51 7.84 -12.40 -7.80
C ILE A 51 8.68 -11.24 -8.30
N THR A 52 8.52 -10.83 -9.56
CA THR A 52 9.19 -9.68 -10.15
C THR A 52 8.68 -8.39 -9.54
N ILE A 53 7.36 -8.19 -9.52
CA ILE A 53 6.74 -6.97 -9.01
C ILE A 53 6.89 -6.85 -7.48
N SER A 54 6.78 -7.96 -6.74
CA SER A 54 6.95 -7.98 -5.28
C SER A 54 8.38 -7.71 -4.81
N THR A 55 9.32 -7.50 -5.72
CA THR A 55 10.75 -7.29 -5.44
C THR A 55 11.40 -8.44 -4.66
N THR A 56 10.79 -9.61 -4.66
CA THR A 56 11.28 -10.79 -3.93
C THR A 56 12.53 -11.36 -4.59
N GLY A 57 12.63 -11.31 -5.94
CA GLY A 57 13.84 -11.67 -6.67
C GLY A 57 14.25 -13.14 -6.53
N PHE A 58 13.27 -14.04 -6.39
CA PHE A 58 13.54 -15.49 -6.42
C PHE A 58 14.12 -15.88 -7.79
N LYS A 59 14.52 -17.14 -7.91
CA LYS A 59 15.04 -17.68 -9.16
C LYS A 59 13.99 -17.62 -10.29
N GLU A 60 14.47 -17.37 -11.51
CA GLU A 60 13.65 -17.48 -12.73
C GLU A 60 12.96 -18.85 -12.78
N VAL A 61 11.68 -18.89 -13.15
CA VAL A 61 10.89 -20.13 -13.22
C VAL A 61 11.48 -21.05 -14.30
N LYS A 62 11.81 -20.46 -15.43
CA LYS A 62 12.50 -21.08 -16.57
C LYS A 62 13.49 -20.08 -17.17
N THR A 63 14.36 -20.54 -18.08
CA THR A 63 15.29 -19.67 -18.79
C THR A 63 14.54 -18.64 -19.63
N LEU A 64 14.80 -17.36 -19.36
CA LEU A 64 14.22 -16.24 -20.09
C LEU A 64 14.89 -16.02 -21.44
N SER A 65 14.10 -15.83 -22.48
CA SER A 65 14.58 -15.33 -23.77
C SER A 65 15.13 -13.89 -23.66
N PRO A 66 15.94 -13.41 -24.58
CA PRO A 66 16.41 -12.02 -24.56
C PRO A 66 15.27 -11.00 -24.56
N GLU A 67 14.18 -11.29 -25.25
CA GLU A 67 12.98 -10.44 -25.32
C GLU A 67 12.27 -10.39 -23.97
N SER A 68 12.10 -11.54 -23.31
CA SER A 68 11.53 -11.60 -21.95
C SER A 68 12.39 -10.88 -20.93
N ARG A 69 13.70 -10.85 -21.07
CA ARG A 69 14.58 -10.07 -20.18
C ARG A 69 14.35 -8.57 -20.31
N LEU A 70 14.20 -8.06 -21.54
CA LEU A 70 13.86 -6.65 -21.76
C LEU A 70 12.48 -6.33 -21.19
N PHE A 71 11.49 -7.20 -21.40
CA PHE A 71 10.16 -7.07 -20.82
C PHE A 71 10.20 -7.06 -19.29
N THR A 72 11.01 -7.94 -18.70
CA THR A 72 11.21 -8.00 -17.23
C THR A 72 11.77 -6.68 -16.68
N ILE A 73 12.75 -6.07 -17.35
CA ILE A 73 13.31 -4.77 -16.94
C ILE A 73 12.21 -3.70 -16.92
N PHE A 74 11.39 -3.65 -17.97
CA PHE A 74 10.26 -2.72 -18.02
C PHE A 74 9.23 -3.00 -16.91
N LEU A 75 8.94 -4.28 -16.66
CA LEU A 75 8.02 -4.70 -15.62
C LEU A 75 8.52 -4.34 -14.21
N ILE A 76 9.83 -4.47 -13.95
CA ILE A 76 10.45 -4.06 -12.69
C ILE A 76 10.26 -2.56 -12.46
N ILE A 77 10.59 -1.73 -13.46
CA ILE A 77 10.49 -0.27 -13.33
C ILE A 77 9.04 0.14 -13.05
N THR A 78 8.09 -0.36 -13.82
CA THR A 78 6.67 -0.04 -13.65
C THR A 78 6.09 -0.62 -12.35
N GLY A 79 6.52 -1.80 -11.96
CA GLY A 79 6.13 -2.47 -10.72
C GLY A 79 6.60 -1.71 -9.48
N VAL A 80 7.87 -1.31 -9.43
CA VAL A 80 8.45 -0.54 -8.31
C VAL A 80 7.73 0.81 -8.16
N VAL A 81 7.47 1.51 -9.25
CA VAL A 81 6.72 2.78 -9.23
C VAL A 81 5.30 2.56 -8.70
N SER A 82 4.62 1.50 -9.15
CA SER A 82 3.26 1.17 -8.73
C SER A 82 3.17 0.84 -7.23
N ILE A 83 4.11 0.04 -6.72
CA ILE A 83 4.19 -0.30 -5.28
C ILE A 83 4.53 0.94 -4.46
N GLY A 84 5.51 1.75 -4.89
CA GLY A 84 5.90 2.98 -4.20
C GLY A 84 4.73 3.96 -4.09
N TYR A 85 4.00 4.16 -5.16
CA TYR A 85 2.80 5.00 -5.16
C TYR A 85 1.72 4.47 -4.20
N THR A 86 1.39 3.20 -4.31
CA THR A 86 0.34 2.56 -3.50
C THR A 86 0.72 2.53 -2.01
N GLY A 87 1.96 2.17 -1.70
CA GLY A 87 2.48 2.13 -0.33
C GLY A 87 2.55 3.54 0.29
N GLY A 88 2.98 4.53 -0.47
CA GLY A 88 2.98 5.93 -0.03
C GLY A 88 1.57 6.43 0.33
N LYS A 89 0.56 6.10 -0.49
CA LYS A 89 -0.84 6.42 -0.18
C LYS A 89 -1.39 5.67 1.02
N ALA A 90 -1.04 4.40 1.19
CA ALA A 90 -1.39 3.63 2.39
C ALA A 90 -0.80 4.27 3.66
N ALA A 91 0.48 4.62 3.63
CA ALA A 91 1.16 5.29 4.75
C ALA A 91 0.50 6.64 5.08
N GLN A 92 0.16 7.44 4.06
CA GLN A 92 -0.53 8.72 4.24
C GLN A 92 -1.86 8.54 4.98
N ILE A 93 -2.69 7.57 4.58
CA ILE A 93 -3.98 7.27 5.23
C ILE A 93 -3.79 6.88 6.70
N LEU A 94 -2.76 6.08 7.01
CA LEU A 94 -2.45 5.67 8.39
C LEU A 94 -2.04 6.86 9.26
N ILE A 95 -1.19 7.75 8.73
CA ILE A 95 -0.71 8.95 9.43
C ILE A 95 -1.88 9.91 9.68
N GLU A 96 -2.72 10.16 8.68
CA GLU A 96 -3.90 11.01 8.81
C GLU A 96 -4.82 10.54 9.93
N LYS A 97 -5.11 9.23 10.01
CA LYS A 97 -5.93 8.65 11.09
C LYS A 97 -5.34 8.88 12.49
N GLN A 98 -4.02 8.78 12.65
CA GLN A 98 -3.35 9.02 13.93
C GLN A 98 -3.41 10.50 14.35
N PHE A 99 -3.18 11.43 13.41
CA PHE A 99 -3.25 12.87 13.67
C PHE A 99 -4.65 13.31 14.11
N PHE A 100 -5.70 12.77 13.47
CA PHE A 100 -7.08 13.10 13.82
C PHE A 100 -7.51 12.51 15.17
N ARG A 101 -7.00 11.33 15.53
CA ARG A 101 -7.25 10.75 16.86
C ARG A 101 -6.65 11.61 17.96
N ARG A 102 -5.45 12.17 17.78
CA ARG A 102 -4.83 13.12 18.69
C ARG A 102 -5.63 14.44 18.79
N LYS A 103 -6.01 15.04 17.67
CA LYS A 103 -6.83 16.27 17.67
C LYS A 103 -8.19 16.10 18.36
N ARG A 104 -8.85 14.97 18.17
CA ARG A 104 -10.10 14.65 18.90
C ARG A 104 -9.88 14.59 20.41
N MET A 105 -8.82 13.96 20.84
CA MET A 105 -8.46 13.85 22.26
C MET A 105 -8.19 15.23 22.88
N PHE A 106 -7.43 16.08 22.19
CA PHE A 106 -7.18 17.46 22.64
C PHE A 106 -8.47 18.29 22.73
N LYS A 107 -9.36 18.16 21.73
CA LYS A 107 -10.64 18.89 21.74
C LYS A 107 -11.59 18.41 22.83
N GLN A 108 -11.54 17.15 23.24
CA GLN A 108 -12.27 16.64 24.39
C GLN A 108 -11.70 17.15 25.72
N LEU A 109 -10.37 17.39 25.78
CA LEU A 109 -9.74 18.00 26.97
C LEU A 109 -10.10 19.48 27.12
N GLU A 110 -10.25 20.23 26.02
CA GLU A 110 -10.68 21.64 26.05
C GLU A 110 -12.13 21.83 26.53
N THR A 111 -12.99 20.83 26.40
CA THR A 111 -14.38 20.87 26.85
C THR A 111 -14.56 20.42 28.31
N LEU A 112 -13.49 19.91 28.94
CA LEU A 112 -13.51 19.54 30.37
C LEU A 112 -13.32 20.79 31.22
N GLY A 113 -14.42 21.41 31.65
CA GLY A 113 -14.42 22.44 32.70
C GLY A 113 -14.56 21.78 34.07
N ASN A 114 -14.02 22.38 35.15
CA ASN A 114 -14.13 21.93 36.54
C ASN A 114 -13.70 20.46 36.78
N HIS A 115 -12.50 20.10 36.31
CA HIS A 115 -11.95 18.76 36.55
C HIS A 115 -10.75 18.80 37.48
N TYR A 116 -10.54 17.71 38.23
CA TYR A 116 -9.34 17.50 39.04
C TYR A 116 -8.37 16.59 38.30
N ILE A 117 -7.09 16.96 38.29
CA ILE A 117 -6.03 16.15 37.74
C ILE A 117 -5.45 15.29 38.86
N VAL A 118 -5.66 13.97 38.80
CA VAL A 118 -5.07 13.03 39.75
C VAL A 118 -3.74 12.53 39.20
N CYS A 119 -2.64 13.03 39.73
CA CYS A 119 -1.29 12.56 39.40
C CYS A 119 -0.98 11.31 40.23
N GLY A 120 -1.05 10.15 39.58
CA GLY A 120 -0.73 8.86 40.19
C GLY A 120 -1.95 8.12 40.76
N TYR A 121 -2.59 7.34 39.90
CA TYR A 121 -3.68 6.42 40.28
C TYR A 121 -3.11 5.05 40.70
N GLY A 122 -2.21 5.08 41.70
CA GLY A 122 -1.61 3.89 42.33
C GLY A 122 -2.41 3.43 43.57
N ARG A 123 -1.73 2.63 44.42
CA ARG A 123 -2.35 2.14 45.70
C ARG A 123 -2.85 3.23 46.60
N MET A 124 -2.25 4.44 46.58
CA MET A 124 -2.64 5.60 47.38
C MET A 124 -3.75 6.46 46.75
N GLY A 125 -3.94 6.41 45.45
CA GLY A 125 -4.95 7.21 44.73
C GLY A 125 -6.35 6.56 44.64
N LYS A 126 -6.56 5.41 45.29
CA LYS A 126 -7.83 4.68 45.34
C LYS A 126 -8.62 4.85 46.66
N GLN A 127 -8.17 5.71 47.57
CA GLN A 127 -8.92 6.04 48.82
C GLN A 127 -9.91 7.15 48.58
#